data_49e8125cd0356bec39abf3662f679608
#
_entry.id   49e8125cd0356bec39abf3662f679608
#
_cell.length_a   1.000
_cell.length_b   1.000
_cell.length_c   1.000
_cell.angle_alpha   90.00
_cell.angle_beta   90.00
_cell.angle_gamma   90.00
#
_symmetry.space_group_name_H-M   'P 1'
#
loop_
_entity.id
_entity.type
_entity.pdbx_description
1 polymer ?
#
loop_
_entity_poly.entity_id
_entity_poly.type
_entity_poly.pdbx_seq_one_letter_code
_entity_poly.pdbx_strand_id
1 'polypeptide(L)'
;MGTVVRRNERSWAIEIISQINGMLKRLNIRIRKAGGESTLSVNKKSMFPDVLLYADEAQMKILQGWELKMPDVLITDEAFIKDAARKAEALGLNSFVLWNFTYGKLYTRDEDGEFTEKKTWDATSYIRTREDVYTFRQEWLFVLEEIILT
;
A
#
# COMPACT_ATOMS: atom_id res chain seq x y z
N MET A 1 33.23 4.40 -13.43
CA MET A 1 31.79 4.43 -13.66
C MET A 1 31.02 3.81 -12.52
N GLY A 2 30.06 4.55 -11.96
CA GLY A 2 29.31 4.05 -10.83
C GLY A 2 28.25 3.02 -11.21
N THR A 3 27.83 2.22 -10.26
CA THR A 3 26.72 1.28 -10.42
C THR A 3 25.40 2.03 -10.29
N VAL A 4 24.49 1.78 -11.23
CA VAL A 4 23.15 2.32 -11.15
C VAL A 4 22.33 1.46 -10.18
N VAL A 5 21.91 2.06 -9.08
CA VAL A 5 21.07 1.38 -8.09
C VAL A 5 19.61 1.62 -8.42
N ARG A 6 18.87 0.53 -8.65
CA ARG A 6 17.44 0.60 -8.91
C ARG A 6 16.67 0.18 -7.66
N ARG A 7 15.61 0.92 -7.36
CA ARG A 7 14.74 0.57 -6.25
C ARG A 7 13.84 -0.60 -6.63
N ASN A 8 13.73 -1.57 -5.75
CA ASN A 8 12.79 -2.67 -5.88
C ASN A 8 11.53 -2.37 -5.07
N GLU A 9 10.58 -3.30 -5.07
CA GLU A 9 9.32 -3.13 -4.33
C GLU A 9 9.56 -2.85 -2.85
N ARG A 10 10.53 -3.52 -2.25
CA ARG A 10 10.84 -3.32 -0.82
C ARG A 10 11.35 -1.91 -0.54
N SER A 11 12.23 -1.40 -1.38
CA SER A 11 12.74 -0.03 -1.25
C SER A 11 11.62 0.98 -1.41
N TRP A 12 10.71 0.75 -2.36
CA TRP A 12 9.57 1.61 -2.55
C TRP A 12 8.58 1.54 -1.40
N ALA A 13 8.41 0.37 -0.78
CA ALA A 13 7.57 0.24 0.40
C ALA A 13 8.09 1.13 1.53
N ILE A 14 9.40 1.14 1.76
CA ILE A 14 10.05 2.00 2.77
C ILE A 14 9.78 3.47 2.45
N GLU A 15 9.93 3.86 1.18
CA GLU A 15 9.68 5.24 0.74
C GLU A 15 8.21 5.64 0.94
N ILE A 16 7.28 4.77 0.57
CA ILE A 16 5.84 5.03 0.74
C ILE A 16 5.49 5.19 2.22
N ILE A 17 6.01 4.33 3.07
CA ILE A 17 5.80 4.41 4.53
C ILE A 17 6.28 5.78 5.03
N SER A 18 7.46 6.21 4.61
CA SER A 18 8.01 7.51 4.99
C SER A 18 7.13 8.65 4.53
N GLN A 19 6.64 8.60 3.29
CA GLN A 19 5.77 9.63 2.74
C GLN A 19 4.44 9.70 3.49
N ILE A 20 3.84 8.55 3.79
CA ILE A 20 2.58 8.50 4.54
C ILE A 20 2.79 9.11 5.93
N ASN A 21 3.85 8.72 6.64
CA ASN A 21 4.14 9.27 7.97
C ASN A 21 4.35 10.79 7.91
N GLY A 22 4.97 11.31 6.85
CA GLY A 22 5.09 12.74 6.64
C GLY A 22 3.74 13.43 6.48
N MET A 23 2.84 12.81 5.71
CA MET A 23 1.49 13.33 5.51
C MET A 23 0.68 13.32 6.81
N LEU A 24 0.83 12.27 7.62
CA LEU A 24 0.09 12.11 8.87
C LEU A 24 0.40 13.20 9.90
N LYS A 25 1.56 13.84 9.81
CA LYS A 25 1.92 14.95 10.70
C LYS A 25 1.00 16.15 10.52
N ARG A 26 0.43 16.34 9.32
CA ARG A 26 -0.45 17.48 9.02
C ARG A 26 -1.91 17.09 8.84
N LEU A 27 -2.22 15.80 8.86
CA LEU A 27 -3.58 15.30 8.69
C LEU A 27 -4.14 14.84 10.02
N ASN A 28 -5.40 15.21 10.30
CA ASN A 28 -6.10 14.76 11.49
C ASN A 28 -7.12 13.70 11.08
N ILE A 29 -6.63 12.47 10.89
CA ILE A 29 -7.46 11.35 10.46
C ILE A 29 -7.28 10.18 11.42
N ARG A 30 -8.04 9.11 11.18
CA ARG A 30 -8.02 7.92 12.03
C ARG A 30 -6.67 7.19 12.01
N ILE A 31 -5.98 7.23 10.87
CA ILE A 31 -4.66 6.61 10.74
C ILE A 31 -3.63 7.48 11.47
N ARG A 32 -2.82 6.88 12.33
CA ARG A 32 -1.82 7.61 13.11
C ARG A 32 -0.39 7.28 12.74
N LYS A 33 -0.15 6.09 12.15
CA LYS A 33 1.19 5.64 11.82
C LYS A 33 1.15 4.68 10.65
N ALA A 34 2.17 4.73 9.80
CA ALA A 34 2.41 3.71 8.78
C ALA A 34 3.68 2.95 9.14
N GLY A 35 3.69 1.65 8.88
CA GLY A 35 4.84 0.79 9.09
C GLY A 35 4.87 -0.32 8.06
N GLY A 36 5.78 -1.26 8.21
CA GLY A 36 5.91 -2.41 7.32
C GLY A 36 6.23 -3.67 8.10
N GLU A 37 6.56 -4.73 7.39
CA GLU A 37 6.88 -6.01 8.03
C GLU A 37 8.06 -5.90 9.00
N SER A 38 8.97 -4.96 8.77
CA SER A 38 10.12 -4.74 9.63
C SER A 38 9.76 -4.21 11.02
N THR A 39 8.53 -3.72 11.20
CA THR A 39 8.06 -3.22 12.49
C THR A 39 7.42 -4.33 13.33
N LEU A 40 7.26 -5.53 12.76
CA LEU A 40 6.66 -6.67 13.43
C LEU A 40 7.73 -7.68 13.80
N SER A 41 7.68 -8.18 15.02
CA SER A 41 8.65 -9.14 15.54
C SER A 41 8.19 -10.59 15.31
N VAL A 42 7.75 -10.90 14.10
CA VAL A 42 7.26 -12.22 13.74
C VAL A 42 8.07 -12.76 12.55
N ASN A 43 8.35 -14.06 12.58
CA ASN A 43 9.27 -14.68 11.62
C ASN A 43 8.70 -15.01 10.24
N LYS A 44 7.40 -14.87 10.02
CA LYS A 44 6.76 -15.24 8.75
C LYS A 44 6.47 -14.01 7.88
N LYS A 45 7.49 -13.51 7.22
CA LYS A 45 7.40 -12.31 6.38
C LYS A 45 6.34 -12.38 5.29
N SER A 46 6.09 -13.57 4.71
CA SER A 46 5.10 -13.76 3.66
C SER A 46 3.66 -13.58 4.13
N MET A 47 3.45 -13.48 5.44
CA MET A 47 2.12 -13.29 6.03
C MET A 47 1.73 -11.82 6.19
N PHE A 48 2.64 -10.89 5.91
CA PHE A 48 2.40 -9.47 6.15
C PHE A 48 2.35 -8.66 4.87
N PRO A 49 1.41 -7.69 4.78
CA PRO A 49 1.40 -6.72 3.70
C PRO A 49 2.66 -5.86 3.67
N ASP A 50 2.93 -5.25 2.52
CA ASP A 50 4.10 -4.38 2.34
C ASP A 50 4.03 -3.13 3.20
N VAL A 51 2.81 -2.58 3.37
CA VAL A 51 2.56 -1.40 4.19
C VAL A 51 1.41 -1.71 5.14
N LEU A 52 1.56 -1.29 6.38
CA LEU A 52 0.54 -1.42 7.41
C LEU A 52 0.18 -0.04 7.94
N LEU A 53 -1.12 0.25 8.02
CA LEU A 53 -1.62 1.49 8.58
C LEU A 53 -2.21 1.21 9.96
N TYR A 54 -1.76 1.97 10.95
CA TYR A 54 -2.12 1.77 12.35
C TYR A 54 -2.99 2.90 12.88
N ALA A 55 -3.85 2.56 13.84
CA ALA A 55 -4.68 3.54 14.55
C ALA A 55 -3.90 4.25 15.66
N ASP A 56 -2.70 3.77 16.00
CA ASP A 56 -1.91 4.29 17.10
C ASP A 56 -0.41 4.38 16.73
N GLU A 57 0.30 5.29 17.39
CA GLU A 57 1.73 5.47 17.15
C GLU A 57 2.57 4.31 17.69
N ALA A 58 2.04 3.57 18.67
CA ALA A 58 2.71 2.41 19.24
C ALA A 58 2.63 1.17 18.31
N GLN A 59 1.92 1.28 17.19
CA GLN A 59 1.80 0.21 16.19
C GLN A 59 1.17 -1.08 16.74
N MET A 60 0.20 -0.91 17.63
CA MET A 60 -0.50 -2.03 18.26
C MET A 60 -1.78 -2.43 17.54
N LYS A 61 -2.46 -1.48 16.89
CA LYS A 61 -3.74 -1.73 16.24
C LYS A 61 -3.67 -1.42 14.75
N ILE A 62 -3.69 -2.49 13.93
CA ILE A 62 -3.64 -2.39 12.47
C ILE A 62 -5.04 -2.09 11.93
N LEU A 63 -5.15 -1.07 11.10
CA LEU A 63 -6.41 -0.71 10.42
C LEU A 63 -6.49 -1.29 9.02
N GLN A 64 -5.39 -1.28 8.28
CA GLN A 64 -5.41 -1.63 6.87
C GLN A 64 -4.03 -2.11 6.41
N GLY A 65 -4.01 -3.03 5.47
CA GLY A 65 -2.78 -3.49 4.83
C GLY A 65 -2.75 -3.08 3.37
N TRP A 66 -1.57 -2.83 2.84
CA TRP A 66 -1.36 -2.47 1.44
C TRP A 66 -0.37 -3.41 0.80
N GLU A 67 -0.68 -3.86 -0.42
CA GLU A 67 0.26 -4.60 -1.26
C GLU A 67 0.72 -3.69 -2.39
N LEU A 68 2.03 -3.59 -2.56
CA LEU A 68 2.64 -2.74 -3.58
C LEU A 68 3.23 -3.59 -4.69
N LYS A 69 3.08 -3.12 -5.92
CA LYS A 69 3.77 -3.67 -7.08
C LYS A 69 4.34 -2.52 -7.90
N MET A 70 5.30 -2.84 -8.77
CA MET A 70 5.83 -1.84 -9.70
C MET A 70 4.84 -1.66 -10.86
N PRO A 71 4.93 -0.54 -11.60
CA PRO A 71 3.95 -0.23 -12.67
C PRO A 71 3.84 -1.26 -13.77
N ASP A 72 4.89 -2.06 -13.98
CA ASP A 72 4.90 -3.12 -14.99
C ASP A 72 4.16 -4.39 -14.54
N VAL A 73 3.64 -4.41 -13.32
CA VAL A 73 2.89 -5.55 -12.78
C VAL A 73 1.42 -5.16 -12.64
N LEU A 74 0.52 -5.98 -13.18
CA LEU A 74 -0.92 -5.74 -13.12
C LEU A 74 -1.47 -6.08 -11.74
N ILE A 75 -2.18 -5.14 -11.12
CA ILE A 75 -2.86 -5.38 -9.85
C ILE A 75 -4.21 -6.06 -10.02
N THR A 76 -4.63 -6.30 -11.27
CA THR A 76 -5.87 -7.02 -11.58
C THR A 76 -5.67 -8.53 -11.63
N ASP A 77 -4.43 -9.01 -11.47
CA ASP A 77 -4.14 -10.44 -11.43
C ASP A 77 -4.87 -11.09 -10.25
N GLU A 78 -5.70 -12.08 -10.54
CA GLU A 78 -6.52 -12.74 -9.54
C GLU A 78 -5.68 -13.38 -8.42
N ALA A 79 -4.54 -13.99 -8.77
CA ALA A 79 -3.66 -14.61 -7.80
C ALA A 79 -3.10 -13.57 -6.82
N PHE A 80 -2.78 -12.38 -7.33
CA PHE A 80 -2.29 -11.28 -6.51
C PHE A 80 -3.36 -10.77 -5.56
N ILE A 81 -4.60 -10.62 -6.05
CA ILE A 81 -5.73 -10.18 -5.23
C ILE A 81 -6.01 -11.21 -4.12
N LYS A 82 -5.99 -12.50 -4.44
CA LYS A 82 -6.21 -13.57 -3.48
C LYS A 82 -5.13 -13.60 -2.40
N ASP A 83 -3.88 -13.37 -2.77
CA ASP A 83 -2.78 -13.32 -1.81
C ASP A 83 -2.93 -12.15 -0.84
N ALA A 84 -3.30 -10.97 -1.36
CA ALA A 84 -3.54 -9.80 -0.53
C ALA A 84 -4.72 -10.03 0.43
N ALA A 85 -5.79 -10.62 -0.07
CA ALA A 85 -6.97 -10.96 0.76
C ALA A 85 -6.61 -11.95 1.86
N ARG A 86 -5.78 -12.96 1.54
CA ARG A 86 -5.32 -13.94 2.51
C ARG A 86 -4.53 -13.28 3.65
N LYS A 87 -3.65 -12.35 3.32
CA LYS A 87 -2.88 -11.61 4.33
C LYS A 87 -3.78 -10.75 5.21
N ALA A 88 -4.75 -10.07 4.59
CA ALA A 88 -5.71 -9.25 5.34
C ALA A 88 -6.56 -10.13 6.27
N GLU A 89 -7.00 -11.29 5.79
CA GLU A 89 -7.75 -12.24 6.60
C GLU A 89 -6.94 -12.72 7.80
N ALA A 90 -5.68 -13.07 7.57
CA ALA A 90 -4.79 -13.57 8.63
C ALA A 90 -4.57 -12.53 9.73
N LEU A 91 -4.60 -11.25 9.40
CA LEU A 91 -4.45 -10.16 10.37
C LEU A 91 -5.78 -9.62 10.90
N GLY A 92 -6.90 -10.20 10.47
CA GLY A 92 -8.23 -9.77 10.91
C GLY A 92 -8.62 -8.39 10.40
N LEU A 93 -8.11 -7.98 9.25
CA LEU A 93 -8.38 -6.66 8.70
C LEU A 93 -9.70 -6.62 7.93
N ASN A 94 -10.34 -5.46 7.92
CA ASN A 94 -11.59 -5.25 7.18
C ASN A 94 -11.39 -4.62 5.81
N SER A 95 -10.16 -4.23 5.49
CA SER A 95 -9.85 -3.63 4.20
C SER A 95 -8.38 -3.81 3.83
N PHE A 96 -8.11 -3.76 2.54
CA PHE A 96 -6.74 -3.70 2.04
C PHE A 96 -6.71 -2.91 0.73
N VAL A 97 -5.53 -2.40 0.39
CA VAL A 97 -5.30 -1.64 -0.83
C VAL A 97 -4.24 -2.34 -1.68
N LEU A 98 -4.48 -2.39 -2.98
CA LEU A 98 -3.50 -2.80 -3.97
C LEU A 98 -3.08 -1.55 -4.74
N TRP A 99 -1.78 -1.33 -4.89
CA TRP A 99 -1.28 -0.14 -5.59
C TRP A 99 0.01 -0.44 -6.36
N ASN A 100 0.08 0.07 -7.58
CA ASN A 100 1.27 -0.08 -8.43
C ASN A 100 1.70 1.26 -9.05
N PHE A 101 1.35 2.39 -8.41
CA PHE A 101 1.61 3.75 -8.89
C PHE A 101 0.75 4.15 -10.09
N THR A 102 0.33 3.19 -10.90
CA THR A 102 -0.56 3.40 -12.06
C THR A 102 -2.01 3.38 -11.63
N TYR A 103 -2.37 2.36 -10.88
CA TYR A 103 -3.73 2.15 -10.37
C TYR A 103 -3.69 1.81 -8.89
N GLY A 104 -4.73 2.22 -8.20
CA GLY A 104 -4.97 1.81 -6.83
C GLY A 104 -6.36 1.21 -6.71
N LYS A 105 -6.52 0.19 -5.87
CA LYS A 105 -7.80 -0.46 -5.61
C LYS A 105 -7.98 -0.70 -4.13
N LEU A 106 -9.14 -0.31 -3.63
CA LEU A 106 -9.54 -0.56 -2.25
C LEU A 106 -10.53 -1.71 -2.22
N TYR A 107 -10.26 -2.69 -1.39
CA TYR A 107 -11.15 -3.82 -1.13
C TYR A 107 -11.63 -3.74 0.32
N THR A 108 -12.92 -3.93 0.52
CA THR A 108 -13.51 -3.95 1.86
C THR A 108 -14.30 -5.23 2.06
N ARG A 109 -14.44 -5.64 3.31
CA ARG A 109 -15.20 -6.83 3.68
C ARG A 109 -16.69 -6.52 3.58
N ASP A 110 -17.44 -7.37 2.89
CA ASP A 110 -18.90 -7.22 2.78
C ASP A 110 -19.62 -7.94 3.93
N GLU A 111 -20.95 -7.99 3.85
CA GLU A 111 -21.77 -8.62 4.89
C GLU A 111 -21.52 -10.12 5.03
N ASP A 112 -21.07 -10.76 3.95
CA ASP A 112 -20.77 -12.19 3.93
C ASP A 112 -19.34 -12.50 4.37
N GLY A 113 -18.57 -11.47 4.72
CA GLY A 113 -17.18 -11.61 5.11
C GLY A 113 -16.22 -11.69 3.92
N GLU A 114 -16.70 -11.51 2.71
CA GLU A 114 -15.88 -11.54 1.51
C GLU A 114 -15.34 -10.15 1.17
N PHE A 115 -14.11 -10.11 0.65
CA PHE A 115 -13.52 -8.84 0.20
C PHE A 115 -14.02 -8.53 -1.22
N THR A 116 -14.57 -7.32 -1.39
CA THR A 116 -15.05 -6.84 -2.68
C THR A 116 -14.44 -5.48 -3.00
N GLU A 117 -14.26 -5.19 -4.29
CA GLU A 117 -13.69 -3.92 -4.74
C GLU A 117 -14.65 -2.79 -4.39
N LYS A 118 -14.15 -1.80 -3.65
CA LYS A 118 -14.93 -0.65 -3.20
C LYS A 118 -14.65 0.59 -4.02
N LYS A 119 -13.37 0.80 -4.38
CA LYS A 119 -12.96 1.99 -5.11
C LYS A 119 -11.71 1.73 -5.93
N THR A 120 -11.59 2.42 -7.06
CA THR A 120 -10.42 2.39 -7.93
C THR A 120 -9.93 3.82 -8.15
N TRP A 121 -8.61 4.00 -8.11
CA TRP A 121 -7.94 5.26 -8.46
C TRP A 121 -7.17 5.04 -9.75
N ASP A 122 -7.39 5.87 -10.75
CA ASP A 122 -6.77 5.76 -12.07
C ASP A 122 -6.18 7.07 -12.60
N ALA A 123 -6.07 8.06 -11.74
CA ALA A 123 -5.59 9.39 -12.15
C ALA A 123 -4.16 9.39 -12.71
N THR A 124 -3.37 8.37 -12.35
CA THR A 124 -1.99 8.22 -12.84
C THR A 124 -1.86 7.03 -13.80
N SER A 125 -2.89 6.74 -14.56
CA SER A 125 -2.88 5.62 -15.50
C SER A 125 -1.82 5.72 -16.60
N TYR A 126 -1.24 6.90 -16.82
CA TYR A 126 -0.15 7.14 -17.76
C TYR A 126 1.22 6.66 -17.23
N ILE A 127 1.32 6.36 -15.94
CA ILE A 127 2.54 5.79 -15.36
C ILE A 127 2.59 4.31 -15.75
N ARG A 128 3.57 3.94 -16.57
CA ARG A 128 3.66 2.58 -17.14
C ARG A 128 4.99 1.91 -16.87
N THR A 129 6.03 2.67 -16.57
CA THR A 129 7.38 2.16 -16.38
C THR A 129 7.91 2.55 -15.00
N ARG A 130 8.99 1.89 -14.58
CA ARG A 130 9.64 2.22 -13.31
C ARG A 130 10.26 3.61 -13.34
N GLU A 131 10.70 4.07 -14.51
CA GLU A 131 11.21 5.44 -14.68
C GLU A 131 10.11 6.47 -14.48
N ASP A 132 8.89 6.16 -14.91
CA ASP A 132 7.75 7.06 -14.73
C ASP A 132 7.47 7.34 -13.25
N VAL A 133 7.79 6.41 -12.36
CA VAL A 133 7.61 6.61 -10.91
C VAL A 133 8.46 7.78 -10.42
N TYR A 134 9.66 7.93 -10.95
CA TYR A 134 10.51 9.08 -10.62
C TYR A 134 10.02 10.35 -11.29
N THR A 135 9.67 10.26 -12.58
CA THR A 135 9.24 11.40 -13.37
C THR A 135 7.96 12.05 -12.85
N PHE A 136 7.00 11.22 -12.47
CA PHE A 136 5.66 11.68 -12.06
C PHE A 136 5.45 11.58 -10.55
N ARG A 137 6.49 11.85 -9.78
CA ARG A 137 6.47 11.75 -8.32
C ARG A 137 5.37 12.58 -7.67
N GLN A 138 5.21 13.83 -8.06
CA GLN A 138 4.20 14.70 -7.46
C GLN A 138 2.80 14.19 -7.72
N GLU A 139 2.57 13.66 -8.91
CA GLU A 139 1.26 13.17 -9.32
C GLU A 139 0.84 11.94 -8.52
N TRP A 140 1.74 10.96 -8.36
CA TRP A 140 1.35 9.78 -7.59
C TRP A 140 1.36 10.04 -6.07
N LEU A 141 2.13 11.01 -5.59
CA LEU A 141 2.04 11.44 -4.18
C LEU A 141 0.66 12.03 -3.88
N PHE A 142 0.10 12.76 -4.81
CA PHE A 142 -1.25 13.31 -4.69
C PHE A 142 -2.29 12.19 -4.59
N VAL A 143 -2.17 11.17 -5.43
CA VAL A 143 -3.05 10.00 -5.39
C VAL A 143 -2.89 9.24 -4.08
N LEU A 144 -1.65 9.08 -3.60
CA LEU A 144 -1.37 8.42 -2.32
C LEU A 144 -2.13 9.11 -1.19
N GLU A 145 -2.09 10.43 -1.15
CA GLU A 145 -2.81 11.19 -0.13
C GLU A 145 -4.33 10.98 -0.26
N GLU A 146 -4.86 10.96 -1.47
CA GLU A 146 -6.29 10.68 -1.67
C GLU A 146 -6.68 9.30 -1.13
N ILE A 147 -5.84 8.30 -1.34
CA ILE A 147 -6.11 6.94 -0.87
C ILE A 147 -6.16 6.92 0.65
N ILE A 148 -5.20 7.53 1.34
CA ILE A 148 -5.19 7.50 2.81
C ILE A 148 -6.32 8.33 3.43
N LEU A 149 -6.87 9.29 2.70
CA LEU A 149 -8.01 10.09 3.16
C LEU A 149 -9.35 9.39 2.99
N THR A 150 -9.36 8.27 2.26
CA THR A 150 -10.61 7.50 2.01
C THR A 150 -10.87 6.42 3.12
#